data_a6dd11e0b83bb34c691120e64d12a3e9
#
_entry.id   a6dd11e0b83bb34c691120e64d12a3e9
#
_cell.length_a   1.000
_cell.length_b   1.000
_cell.length_c   1.000
_cell.angle_alpha   90.00
_cell.angle_beta   90.00
_cell.angle_gamma   90.00
#
_symmetry.space_group_name_H-M   'P 1'
#
loop_
_entity.id
_entity.type
_entity.pdbx_description
1 polymer ?
#
loop_
_entity_poly.entity_id
_entity_poly.type
_entity_poly.pdbx_seq_one_letter_code
_entity_poly.pdbx_strand_id
1 'polypeptide(L)'
;LWNHRPLTDFWMTGPGTVKKLEAHGIYTMGDLARFSIYGEDRLYEIFGVDAEILIDHAWGWEPTTIEAIKAYRPSTNSISSGQVLHCPYDAEKAKLVIREMTDLLVLDLVDKGLVTDQIVLTVGYDIDNLTDPSRRAKYHGVIETDRYGRQIPKQAHGSINLDGHTSSTRKIMCAVTELYDRIVDKSLLVRRMYVVANHVLPEADAPQKLSLIHISEPTRLDVI
;
A
#
# COMPACT_ATOMS: atom_id res chain seq x y z
N LEU A 1 30.25 -9.52 13.80
CA LEU A 1 28.81 -9.38 13.61
C LEU A 1 27.99 -10.38 14.43
N TRP A 2 28.47 -11.65 14.63
CA TRP A 2 27.69 -12.68 15.33
C TRP A 2 27.32 -12.35 16.78
N ASN A 3 28.09 -11.53 17.48
CA ASN A 3 27.81 -11.09 18.86
C ASN A 3 27.18 -9.71 18.95
N HIS A 4 26.87 -9.09 17.80
CA HIS A 4 26.27 -7.76 17.77
C HIS A 4 24.86 -7.75 18.35
N ARG A 5 24.52 -6.70 19.06
CA ARG A 5 23.20 -6.38 19.60
C ARG A 5 22.94 -4.89 19.43
N PRO A 6 21.67 -4.49 19.20
CA PRO A 6 20.46 -5.33 19.12
C PRO A 6 20.30 -6.00 17.76
N LEU A 7 19.49 -7.06 17.71
CA LEU A 7 19.15 -7.74 16.45
C LEU A 7 18.38 -6.84 15.45
N THR A 8 17.75 -5.77 15.92
CA THR A 8 17.04 -4.80 15.06
C THR A 8 17.97 -3.98 14.15
N ASP A 9 19.28 -4.02 14.37
CA ASP A 9 20.26 -3.37 13.50
C ASP A 9 20.51 -4.16 12.20
N PHE A 10 20.04 -5.41 12.13
CA PHE A 10 20.17 -6.22 10.94
C PHE A 10 18.97 -6.06 10.00
N TRP A 11 19.25 -6.11 8.70
CA TRP A 11 18.25 -6.03 7.65
C TRP A 11 17.14 -7.08 7.85
N MET A 12 15.90 -6.70 7.63
CA MET A 12 14.67 -7.50 7.81
C MET A 12 14.39 -8.01 9.22
N THR A 13 15.17 -7.61 10.24
CA THR A 13 14.97 -8.02 11.62
C THR A 13 14.28 -6.92 12.44
N GLY A 14 12.96 -6.80 12.28
CA GLY A 14 12.15 -5.82 13.01
C GLY A 14 11.83 -6.26 14.45
N PRO A 15 11.24 -5.37 15.30
CA PRO A 15 10.92 -5.68 16.70
C PRO A 15 10.04 -6.91 16.88
N GLY A 16 9.13 -7.18 15.93
CA GLY A 16 8.28 -8.38 15.94
C GLY A 16 9.08 -9.68 15.74
N THR A 17 10.05 -9.66 14.84
CA THR A 17 10.97 -10.77 14.60
C THR A 17 11.86 -11.01 15.81
N VAL A 18 12.44 -9.93 16.36
CA VAL A 18 13.28 -9.99 17.58
C VAL A 18 12.53 -10.61 18.74
N LYS A 19 11.30 -10.16 19.02
CA LYS A 19 10.48 -10.71 20.11
C LYS A 19 10.24 -12.22 19.95
N LYS A 20 10.04 -12.70 18.74
CA LYS A 20 9.88 -14.14 18.47
C LYS A 20 11.19 -14.90 18.68
N LEU A 21 12.32 -14.37 18.22
CA LEU A 21 13.65 -14.96 18.40
C LEU A 21 14.03 -15.05 19.90
N GLU A 22 13.86 -13.96 20.64
CA GLU A 22 14.15 -13.88 22.07
C GLU A 22 13.31 -14.86 22.90
N ALA A 23 12.05 -15.10 22.52
CA ALA A 23 11.20 -16.10 23.16
C ALA A 23 11.75 -17.53 23.02
N HIS A 24 12.69 -17.77 22.10
CA HIS A 24 13.38 -19.05 21.90
C HIS A 24 14.86 -18.99 22.31
N GLY A 25 15.25 -17.96 23.08
CA GLY A 25 16.62 -17.81 23.60
C GLY A 25 17.65 -17.36 22.56
N ILE A 26 17.20 -16.82 21.42
CA ILE A 26 18.04 -16.34 20.33
C ILE A 26 18.17 -14.82 20.45
N TYR A 27 19.35 -14.33 20.84
CA TYR A 27 19.60 -12.91 21.12
C TYR A 27 20.60 -12.27 20.15
N THR A 28 21.29 -13.10 19.34
CA THR A 28 22.30 -12.63 18.38
C THR A 28 22.18 -13.40 17.06
N MET A 29 22.77 -12.88 15.98
CA MET A 29 22.86 -13.62 14.71
C MET A 29 23.68 -14.91 14.87
N GLY A 30 24.70 -14.90 15.74
CA GLY A 30 25.45 -16.12 16.07
C GLY A 30 24.60 -17.17 16.79
N ASP A 31 23.65 -16.78 17.66
CA ASP A 31 22.72 -17.71 18.28
C ASP A 31 21.78 -18.29 17.23
N LEU A 32 21.27 -17.47 16.31
CA LEU A 32 20.41 -17.89 15.22
C LEU A 32 21.12 -18.88 14.28
N ALA A 33 22.34 -18.57 13.86
CA ALA A 33 23.15 -19.47 13.03
C ALA A 33 23.42 -20.83 13.71
N ARG A 34 23.76 -20.83 14.98
CA ARG A 34 23.93 -22.09 15.74
C ARG A 34 22.64 -22.86 15.92
N PHE A 35 21.53 -22.15 16.22
CA PHE A 35 20.22 -22.75 16.39
C PHE A 35 19.72 -23.40 15.10
N SER A 36 19.98 -22.79 13.94
CA SER A 36 19.53 -23.33 12.65
C SER A 36 20.08 -24.71 12.32
N ILE A 37 21.24 -25.09 12.88
CA ILE A 37 21.84 -26.43 12.64
C ILE A 37 20.94 -27.57 13.14
N TYR A 38 20.20 -27.35 14.20
CA TYR A 38 19.39 -28.40 14.86
C TYR A 38 17.90 -28.03 14.97
N GLY A 39 17.54 -26.79 14.73
CA GLY A 39 16.21 -26.26 14.94
C GLY A 39 15.64 -25.56 13.71
N GLU A 40 16.09 -25.92 12.52
CA GLU A 40 15.63 -25.31 11.25
C GLU A 40 14.12 -25.43 11.10
N ASP A 41 13.55 -26.64 11.28
CA ASP A 41 12.10 -26.87 11.20
C ASP A 41 11.34 -25.96 12.15
N ARG A 42 11.88 -25.71 13.36
CA ARG A 42 11.26 -24.81 14.32
C ARG A 42 11.28 -23.37 13.87
N LEU A 43 12.33 -22.92 13.18
CA LEU A 43 12.38 -21.58 12.58
C LEU A 43 11.33 -21.44 11.47
N TYR A 44 11.15 -22.46 10.63
CA TYR A 44 10.08 -22.45 9.61
C TYR A 44 8.68 -22.45 10.22
N GLU A 45 8.43 -23.13 11.34
CA GLU A 45 7.15 -23.05 12.05
C GLU A 45 6.85 -21.63 12.55
N ILE A 46 7.87 -20.89 13.00
CA ILE A 46 7.74 -19.56 13.60
C ILE A 46 7.63 -18.46 12.55
N PHE A 47 8.42 -18.56 11.47
CA PHE A 47 8.64 -17.49 10.48
C PHE A 47 8.13 -17.85 9.08
N GLY A 48 7.75 -19.11 8.83
CA GLY A 48 7.41 -19.57 7.49
C GLY A 48 8.63 -19.48 6.55
N VAL A 49 8.39 -19.09 5.31
CA VAL A 49 9.44 -18.95 4.30
C VAL A 49 10.49 -17.87 4.64
N ASP A 50 10.15 -16.92 5.49
CA ASP A 50 11.11 -15.89 5.95
C ASP A 50 12.24 -16.49 6.80
N ALA A 51 12.09 -17.73 7.29
CA ALA A 51 13.14 -18.43 8.04
C ALA A 51 14.41 -18.62 7.20
N GLU A 52 14.27 -18.93 5.91
CA GLU A 52 15.39 -19.14 4.99
C GLU A 52 16.29 -17.90 4.92
N ILE A 53 15.72 -16.74 4.63
CA ILE A 53 16.45 -15.48 4.61
C ILE A 53 17.11 -15.15 5.96
N LEU A 54 16.41 -15.39 7.07
CA LEU A 54 16.97 -15.15 8.40
C LEU A 54 18.17 -16.05 8.69
N ILE A 55 18.11 -17.32 8.30
CA ILE A 55 19.21 -18.27 8.44
C ILE A 55 20.39 -17.87 7.55
N ASP A 56 20.15 -17.58 6.28
CA ASP A 56 21.18 -17.15 5.32
C ASP A 56 21.93 -15.93 5.82
N HIS A 57 21.19 -14.89 6.23
CA HIS A 57 21.79 -13.67 6.79
C HIS A 57 22.56 -13.93 8.08
N ALA A 58 22.11 -14.86 8.94
CA ALA A 58 22.82 -15.22 10.15
C ALA A 58 24.16 -15.91 9.84
N TRP A 59 24.23 -16.67 8.74
CA TRP A 59 25.48 -17.26 8.22
C TRP A 59 26.32 -16.28 7.40
N GLY A 60 25.80 -15.08 7.11
CA GLY A 60 26.46 -14.06 6.29
C GLY A 60 26.32 -14.28 4.80
N TRP A 61 25.28 -15.01 4.39
CA TRP A 61 24.95 -15.26 2.99
C TRP A 61 23.82 -14.33 2.54
N GLU A 62 23.98 -13.69 1.37
CA GLU A 62 22.94 -12.93 0.67
C GLU A 62 22.70 -13.55 -0.70
N PRO A 63 21.60 -14.29 -0.89
CA PRO A 63 21.32 -14.96 -2.15
C PRO A 63 20.90 -14.00 -3.28
N THR A 64 20.43 -12.80 -2.92
CA THR A 64 19.88 -11.85 -3.89
C THR A 64 20.97 -11.03 -4.55
N THR A 65 21.20 -11.24 -5.84
CA THR A 65 22.16 -10.46 -6.63
C THR A 65 21.54 -9.21 -7.23
N ILE A 66 22.37 -8.25 -7.65
CA ILE A 66 21.90 -7.05 -8.37
C ILE A 66 21.21 -7.42 -9.68
N GLU A 67 21.68 -8.48 -10.37
CA GLU A 67 21.02 -9.00 -11.56
C GLU A 67 19.62 -9.53 -11.25
N ALA A 68 19.46 -10.27 -10.13
CA ALA A 68 18.17 -10.77 -9.69
C ALA A 68 17.20 -9.63 -9.37
N ILE A 69 17.68 -8.57 -8.70
CA ILE A 69 16.88 -7.37 -8.40
C ILE A 69 16.43 -6.68 -9.71
N LYS A 70 17.35 -6.50 -10.67
CA LYS A 70 17.02 -5.88 -11.97
C LYS A 70 16.07 -6.74 -12.83
N ALA A 71 16.18 -8.05 -12.74
CA ALA A 71 15.33 -9.00 -13.47
C ALA A 71 13.95 -9.19 -12.82
N TYR A 72 13.79 -8.84 -11.54
CA TYR A 72 12.55 -9.04 -10.80
C TYR A 72 11.37 -8.31 -11.45
N ARG A 73 10.29 -9.03 -11.64
CA ARG A 73 9.01 -8.50 -12.09
C ARG A 73 7.98 -8.78 -11.00
N PRO A 74 7.37 -7.74 -10.39
CA PRO A 74 6.36 -7.94 -9.37
C PRO A 74 5.19 -8.78 -9.89
N SER A 75 4.73 -9.73 -9.09
CA SER A 75 3.50 -10.48 -9.36
C SER A 75 2.25 -9.69 -8.95
N THR A 76 2.41 -8.56 -8.27
CA THR A 76 1.31 -7.69 -7.87
C THR A 76 0.76 -6.93 -9.05
N ASN A 77 -0.56 -6.93 -9.15
CA ASN A 77 -1.31 -6.20 -10.16
C ASN A 77 -1.91 -4.90 -9.60
N SER A 78 -1.17 -4.19 -8.78
CA SER A 78 -1.57 -2.91 -8.20
C SER A 78 -0.45 -1.88 -8.22
N ILE A 79 -0.82 -0.61 -8.41
CA ILE A 79 0.08 0.54 -8.27
C ILE A 79 -0.49 1.45 -7.19
N SER A 80 0.35 1.91 -6.28
CA SER A 80 -0.08 2.76 -5.16
C SER A 80 0.76 4.03 -5.06
N SER A 81 0.10 5.10 -4.62
CA SER A 81 0.74 6.34 -4.19
C SER A 81 0.34 6.62 -2.75
N GLY A 82 1.31 6.91 -1.89
CA GLY A 82 1.09 7.20 -0.48
C GLY A 82 1.79 8.47 -0.04
N GLN A 83 1.11 9.28 0.79
CA GLN A 83 1.68 10.51 1.33
C GLN A 83 1.35 10.69 2.81
N VAL A 84 2.36 11.08 3.58
CA VAL A 84 2.21 11.56 4.95
C VAL A 84 2.37 13.10 4.92
N LEU A 85 1.34 13.79 5.40
CA LEU A 85 1.35 15.26 5.45
C LEU A 85 2.31 15.76 6.53
N HIS A 86 2.99 16.89 6.31
CA HIS A 86 3.92 17.48 7.28
C HIS A 86 3.20 18.02 8.52
N CYS A 87 1.93 18.45 8.37
CA CYS A 87 1.04 18.84 9.46
C CYS A 87 -0.38 18.33 9.19
N PRO A 88 -1.29 18.31 10.19
CA PRO A 88 -2.68 17.93 9.97
C PRO A 88 -3.38 18.89 9.02
N TYR A 89 -4.15 18.37 8.05
CA TYR A 89 -4.98 19.15 7.13
C TYR A 89 -6.46 18.90 7.42
N ASP A 90 -7.29 19.93 7.20
CA ASP A 90 -8.72 19.73 7.11
C ASP A 90 -9.11 18.87 5.89
N ALA A 91 -10.35 18.41 5.86
CA ALA A 91 -10.81 17.50 4.82
C ALA A 91 -10.77 18.12 3.41
N GLU A 92 -11.03 19.41 3.25
CA GLU A 92 -11.03 20.08 1.93
C GLU A 92 -9.59 20.20 1.39
N LYS A 93 -8.65 20.59 2.23
CA LYS A 93 -7.24 20.69 1.86
C LYS A 93 -6.66 19.29 1.58
N ALA A 94 -7.02 18.27 2.39
CA ALA A 94 -6.63 16.89 2.14
C ALA A 94 -7.22 16.35 0.83
N LYS A 95 -8.44 16.74 0.47
CA LYS A 95 -9.07 16.40 -0.81
C LYS A 95 -8.29 16.93 -2.01
N LEU A 96 -7.75 18.15 -1.90
CA LEU A 96 -6.89 18.70 -2.95
C LEU A 96 -5.64 17.85 -3.15
N VAL A 97 -4.95 17.46 -2.05
CA VAL A 97 -3.77 16.60 -2.13
C VAL A 97 -4.10 15.23 -2.74
N ILE A 98 -5.24 14.63 -2.38
CA ILE A 98 -5.69 13.36 -3.00
C ILE A 98 -5.85 13.51 -4.51
N ARG A 99 -6.35 14.65 -4.99
CA ARG A 99 -6.48 14.89 -6.43
C ARG A 99 -5.12 14.99 -7.12
N GLU A 100 -4.15 15.66 -6.50
CA GLU A 100 -2.78 15.74 -7.02
C GLU A 100 -2.12 14.34 -7.04
N MET A 101 -2.26 13.56 -5.97
CA MET A 101 -1.77 12.19 -5.91
C MET A 101 -2.41 11.29 -6.98
N THR A 102 -3.70 11.48 -7.24
CA THR A 102 -4.43 10.74 -8.27
C THR A 102 -3.95 11.08 -9.67
N ASP A 103 -3.67 12.34 -9.93
CA ASP A 103 -3.14 12.79 -11.22
C ASP A 103 -1.77 12.15 -11.49
N LEU A 104 -0.88 12.17 -10.51
CA LEU A 104 0.42 11.50 -10.60
C LEU A 104 0.31 9.99 -10.77
N LEU A 105 -0.63 9.33 -10.07
CA LEU A 105 -0.89 7.90 -10.23
C LEU A 105 -1.36 7.56 -11.65
N VAL A 106 -2.22 8.39 -12.22
CA VAL A 106 -2.70 8.21 -13.59
C VAL A 106 -1.58 8.42 -14.62
N LEU A 107 -0.73 9.43 -14.42
CA LEU A 107 0.45 9.63 -15.26
C LEU A 107 1.37 8.41 -15.25
N ASP A 108 1.59 7.80 -14.08
CA ASP A 108 2.38 6.57 -13.95
C ASP A 108 1.72 5.37 -14.68
N LEU A 109 0.39 5.24 -14.62
CA LEU A 109 -0.34 4.22 -15.38
C LEU A 109 -0.15 4.43 -16.89
N VAL A 110 -0.30 5.66 -17.39
CA VAL A 110 -0.15 5.99 -18.82
C VAL A 110 1.28 5.76 -19.28
N ASP A 111 2.27 6.20 -18.51
CA ASP A 111 3.69 6.05 -18.85
C ASP A 111 4.09 4.56 -18.98
N LYS A 112 3.48 3.71 -18.18
CA LYS A 112 3.71 2.25 -18.20
C LYS A 112 2.80 1.48 -19.17
N GLY A 113 1.87 2.14 -19.86
CA GLY A 113 0.88 1.50 -20.73
C GLY A 113 -0.08 0.58 -19.96
N LEU A 114 -0.48 0.97 -18.75
CA LEU A 114 -1.30 0.19 -17.84
C LEU A 114 -2.69 0.80 -17.65
N VAL A 115 -3.65 -0.05 -17.36
CA VAL A 115 -5.05 0.31 -17.06
C VAL A 115 -5.52 -0.38 -15.77
N THR A 116 -6.53 0.19 -15.13
CA THR A 116 -7.14 -0.33 -13.88
C THR A 116 -8.66 -0.29 -13.97
N ASP A 117 -9.34 -1.17 -13.25
CA ASP A 117 -10.80 -1.18 -13.11
C ASP A 117 -11.30 -0.93 -11.68
N GLN A 118 -10.37 -0.75 -10.71
CA GLN A 118 -10.73 -0.49 -9.33
C GLN A 118 -9.75 0.47 -8.65
N ILE A 119 -10.30 1.42 -7.90
CA ILE A 119 -9.52 2.31 -7.03
C ILE A 119 -9.83 2.00 -5.57
N VAL A 120 -8.79 1.98 -4.76
CA VAL A 120 -8.89 1.90 -3.30
C VAL A 120 -8.31 3.17 -2.69
N LEU A 121 -9.01 3.72 -1.72
CA LEU A 121 -8.61 4.91 -0.99
C LEU A 121 -8.54 4.60 0.51
N THR A 122 -7.44 5.02 1.15
CA THR A 122 -7.27 4.97 2.59
C THR A 122 -6.85 6.35 3.09
N VAL A 123 -7.58 6.88 4.08
CA VAL A 123 -7.29 8.19 4.69
C VAL A 123 -7.15 8.01 6.19
N GLY A 124 -5.95 8.24 6.69
CA GLY A 124 -5.62 8.17 8.11
C GLY A 124 -5.71 9.54 8.77
N TYR A 125 -6.40 9.58 9.90
CA TYR A 125 -6.62 10.80 10.67
C TYR A 125 -5.46 11.10 11.62
N ASP A 126 -5.32 12.36 12.00
CA ASP A 126 -4.29 12.80 12.93
C ASP A 126 -4.66 12.52 14.38
N ILE A 127 -3.64 12.35 15.21
CA ILE A 127 -3.77 12.14 16.66
C ILE A 127 -4.40 13.36 17.35
N ASP A 128 -4.24 14.57 16.78
CA ASP A 128 -4.79 15.80 17.33
C ASP A 128 -6.32 15.77 17.43
N ASN A 129 -6.98 14.92 16.65
CA ASN A 129 -8.43 14.68 16.81
C ASN A 129 -8.81 14.08 18.18
N LEU A 130 -7.87 13.43 18.87
CA LEU A 130 -8.10 12.78 20.16
C LEU A 130 -7.32 13.43 21.30
N THR A 131 -6.23 14.16 21.02
CA THR A 131 -5.42 14.84 22.05
C THR A 131 -5.92 16.24 22.35
N ASP A 132 -6.55 16.94 21.38
CA ASP A 132 -7.23 18.20 21.62
C ASP A 132 -8.58 17.94 22.32
N PRO A 133 -8.80 18.47 23.53
CA PRO A 133 -10.03 18.22 24.29
C PRO A 133 -11.31 18.66 23.55
N SER A 134 -11.26 19.75 22.79
CA SER A 134 -12.41 20.29 22.07
C SER A 134 -12.82 19.40 20.89
N ARG A 135 -11.84 18.81 20.20
CA ARG A 135 -12.05 17.83 19.13
C ARG A 135 -12.46 16.48 19.68
N ARG A 136 -11.77 16.03 20.73
CA ARG A 136 -12.07 14.75 21.39
C ARG A 136 -13.52 14.68 21.90
N ALA A 137 -14.03 15.76 22.46
CA ALA A 137 -15.41 15.84 22.95
C ALA A 137 -16.46 15.67 21.83
N LYS A 138 -16.12 16.00 20.60
CA LYS A 138 -17.01 15.89 19.43
C LYS A 138 -16.89 14.57 18.69
N TYR A 139 -15.82 13.80 18.93
CA TYR A 139 -15.59 12.55 18.25
C TYR A 139 -16.21 11.37 18.99
N HIS A 140 -17.16 10.70 18.35
CA HIS A 140 -17.87 9.52 18.88
C HIS A 140 -17.61 8.25 18.04
N GLY A 141 -16.67 8.33 17.08
CA GLY A 141 -16.33 7.20 16.22
C GLY A 141 -15.40 6.18 16.88
N VAL A 142 -15.03 5.16 16.11
CA VAL A 142 -14.15 4.09 16.57
C VAL A 142 -12.70 4.59 16.72
N ILE A 143 -12.07 4.24 17.83
CA ILE A 143 -10.66 4.53 18.13
C ILE A 143 -9.86 3.25 17.94
N GLU A 144 -8.74 3.36 17.26
CA GLU A 144 -7.79 2.26 17.03
C GLU A 144 -6.43 2.63 17.64
N THR A 145 -5.63 1.61 17.95
CA THR A 145 -4.25 1.80 18.39
C THR A 145 -3.31 1.56 17.22
N ASP A 146 -2.48 2.54 16.90
CA ASP A 146 -1.49 2.40 15.83
C ASP A 146 -0.29 1.52 16.25
N ARG A 147 0.61 1.22 15.32
CA ARG A 147 1.81 0.40 15.57
C ARG A 147 2.76 1.00 16.63
N TYR A 148 2.61 2.27 16.96
CA TYR A 148 3.39 2.95 17.99
C TYR A 148 2.68 3.00 19.35
N GLY A 149 1.53 2.34 19.50
CA GLY A 149 0.73 2.34 20.71
C GLY A 149 -0.12 3.59 20.92
N ARG A 150 -0.24 4.48 19.93
CA ARG A 150 -1.01 5.72 20.05
C ARG A 150 -2.45 5.49 19.63
N GLN A 151 -3.37 6.09 20.36
CA GLN A 151 -4.79 6.09 19.99
C GLN A 151 -5.02 7.10 18.86
N ILE A 152 -5.68 6.65 17.81
CA ILE A 152 -6.06 7.46 16.64
C ILE A 152 -7.50 7.14 16.25
N PRO A 153 -8.23 8.06 15.59
CA PRO A 153 -9.50 7.72 14.97
C PRO A 153 -9.30 6.63 13.92
N LYS A 154 -10.27 5.70 13.84
CA LYS A 154 -10.24 4.67 12.79
C LYS A 154 -10.13 5.31 11.42
N GLN A 155 -9.18 4.83 10.61
CA GLN A 155 -8.95 5.32 9.27
C GLN A 155 -10.17 5.09 8.36
N ALA A 156 -10.45 6.05 7.48
CA ALA A 156 -11.39 5.86 6.40
C ALA A 156 -10.77 4.95 5.34
N HIS A 157 -11.51 3.94 4.91
CA HIS A 157 -11.06 2.98 3.89
C HIS A 157 -12.23 2.57 3.03
N GLY A 158 -12.00 2.48 1.72
CA GLY A 158 -13.02 2.04 0.78
C GLY A 158 -12.47 1.81 -0.61
N SER A 159 -13.28 1.19 -1.45
CA SER A 159 -13.01 0.97 -2.86
C SER A 159 -14.16 1.41 -3.74
N ILE A 160 -13.85 1.67 -5.01
CA ILE A 160 -14.81 1.97 -6.07
C ILE A 160 -14.38 1.26 -7.35
N ASN A 161 -15.31 0.55 -7.98
CA ASN A 161 -15.08 -0.07 -9.27
C ASN A 161 -15.37 0.93 -10.38
N LEU A 162 -14.58 0.88 -11.43
CA LEU A 162 -14.76 1.65 -12.65
C LEU A 162 -15.57 0.83 -13.67
N ASP A 163 -16.14 1.51 -14.67
CA ASP A 163 -16.91 0.85 -15.74
C ASP A 163 -16.01 0.06 -16.72
N GLY A 164 -14.99 -0.61 -16.23
CA GLY A 164 -13.99 -1.37 -16.94
C GLY A 164 -12.61 -0.74 -16.84
N HIS A 165 -11.62 -1.45 -17.40
CA HIS A 165 -10.23 -1.04 -17.34
C HIS A 165 -10.01 0.28 -18.09
N THR A 166 -9.33 1.21 -17.45
CA THR A 166 -9.06 2.54 -18.02
C THR A 166 -7.84 3.20 -17.35
N SER A 167 -7.17 4.07 -18.10
CA SER A 167 -6.19 5.05 -17.61
C SER A 167 -6.70 6.49 -17.76
N SER A 168 -8.01 6.68 -17.99
CA SER A 168 -8.60 8.00 -18.16
C SER A 168 -8.56 8.81 -16.88
N THR A 169 -7.77 9.89 -16.86
CA THR A 169 -7.66 10.85 -15.75
C THR A 169 -9.05 11.30 -15.27
N ARG A 170 -9.94 11.63 -16.20
CA ARG A 170 -11.28 12.11 -15.84
C ARG A 170 -12.09 11.05 -15.10
N LYS A 171 -12.10 9.80 -15.57
CA LYS A 171 -12.87 8.72 -14.94
C LYS A 171 -12.31 8.39 -13.56
N ILE A 172 -10.99 8.22 -13.45
CA ILE A 172 -10.31 7.88 -12.19
C ILE A 172 -10.46 9.02 -11.19
N MET A 173 -10.27 10.28 -11.60
CA MET A 173 -10.41 11.45 -10.74
C MET A 173 -11.84 11.62 -10.22
N CYS A 174 -12.85 11.41 -11.04
CA CYS A 174 -14.26 11.40 -10.61
C CYS A 174 -14.50 10.33 -9.56
N ALA A 175 -14.05 9.10 -9.82
CA ALA A 175 -14.23 7.97 -8.90
C ALA A 175 -13.54 8.19 -7.56
N VAL A 176 -12.28 8.67 -7.55
CA VAL A 176 -11.55 8.99 -6.32
C VAL A 176 -12.24 10.09 -5.52
N THR A 177 -12.71 11.13 -6.20
CA THR A 177 -13.38 12.27 -5.55
C THR A 177 -14.70 11.85 -4.92
N GLU A 178 -15.50 11.05 -5.63
CA GLU A 178 -16.74 10.45 -5.12
C GLU A 178 -16.46 9.54 -3.91
N LEU A 179 -15.46 8.66 -4.03
CA LEU A 179 -15.08 7.75 -2.95
C LEU A 179 -14.63 8.54 -1.71
N TYR A 180 -13.82 9.59 -1.89
CA TYR A 180 -13.39 10.48 -0.81
C TYR A 180 -14.59 11.09 -0.08
N ASP A 181 -15.52 11.69 -0.81
CA ASP A 181 -16.70 12.33 -0.23
C ASP A 181 -17.61 11.35 0.51
N ARG A 182 -17.63 10.09 0.10
CA ARG A 182 -18.44 9.03 0.69
C ARG A 182 -17.85 8.48 1.99
N ILE A 183 -16.51 8.34 2.08
CA ILE A 183 -15.90 7.62 3.21
C ILE A 183 -15.25 8.53 4.26
N VAL A 184 -14.85 9.75 3.89
CA VAL A 184 -14.07 10.63 4.79
C VAL A 184 -14.97 11.41 5.72
N ASP A 185 -14.68 11.35 7.02
CA ASP A 185 -15.30 12.23 8.01
C ASP A 185 -14.69 13.64 7.90
N LYS A 186 -15.50 14.59 7.41
CA LYS A 186 -15.09 15.97 7.14
C LYS A 186 -14.82 16.80 8.40
N SER A 187 -15.19 16.30 9.57
CA SER A 187 -14.93 16.96 10.85
C SER A 187 -13.52 16.70 11.40
N LEU A 188 -12.85 15.70 10.84
CA LEU A 188 -11.55 15.22 11.33
C LEU A 188 -10.37 15.79 10.54
N LEU A 189 -9.26 15.98 11.24
CA LEU A 189 -7.97 16.32 10.63
C LEU A 189 -7.33 15.07 10.03
N VAL A 190 -6.85 15.21 8.80
CA VAL A 190 -6.17 14.15 8.02
C VAL A 190 -4.65 14.25 8.20
N ARG A 191 -3.96 13.10 8.31
CA ARG A 191 -2.52 13.02 8.44
C ARG A 191 -1.82 12.24 7.34
N ARG A 192 -2.45 11.22 6.79
CA ARG A 192 -1.87 10.36 5.75
C ARG A 192 -2.93 9.88 4.78
N MET A 193 -2.50 9.60 3.56
CA MET A 193 -3.40 9.17 2.50
C MET A 193 -2.71 8.16 1.60
N TYR A 194 -3.50 7.22 1.07
CA TYR A 194 -3.05 6.21 0.10
C TYR A 194 -4.11 6.04 -0.95
N VAL A 195 -3.71 6.14 -2.20
CA VAL A 195 -4.53 5.82 -3.38
C VAL A 195 -3.90 4.62 -4.08
N VAL A 196 -4.70 3.62 -4.39
CA VAL A 196 -4.25 2.40 -5.04
C VAL A 196 -5.10 2.12 -6.27
N ALA A 197 -4.45 1.92 -7.41
CA ALA A 197 -5.05 1.33 -8.60
C ALA A 197 -4.87 -0.19 -8.51
N ASN A 198 -5.98 -0.92 -8.40
CA ASN A 198 -6.00 -2.38 -8.34
C ASN A 198 -6.31 -3.00 -9.69
N HIS A 199 -6.09 -4.32 -9.80
CA HIS A 199 -6.32 -5.11 -11.01
C HIS A 199 -5.66 -4.48 -12.24
N VAL A 200 -4.45 -3.97 -12.03
CA VAL A 200 -3.67 -3.33 -13.08
C VAL A 200 -3.20 -4.37 -14.08
N LEU A 201 -3.37 -4.08 -15.37
CA LEU A 201 -2.91 -4.91 -16.48
C LEU A 201 -2.46 -4.05 -17.65
N PRO A 202 -1.67 -4.59 -18.59
CA PRO A 202 -1.33 -3.88 -19.83
C PRO A 202 -2.58 -3.50 -20.62
N GLU A 203 -2.60 -2.29 -21.19
CA GLU A 203 -3.75 -1.81 -21.97
C GLU A 203 -4.11 -2.75 -23.12
N ALA A 204 -3.10 -3.39 -23.73
CA ALA A 204 -3.29 -4.37 -24.80
C ALA A 204 -4.04 -5.63 -24.35
N ASP A 205 -3.98 -5.98 -23.04
CA ASP A 205 -4.62 -7.17 -22.47
C ASP A 205 -6.00 -6.84 -21.88
N ALA A 206 -6.39 -5.57 -21.90
CA ALA A 206 -7.65 -5.14 -21.32
C ALA A 206 -8.85 -5.66 -22.14
N PRO A 207 -9.88 -6.20 -21.46
CA PRO A 207 -11.12 -6.58 -22.15
C PRO A 207 -11.72 -5.37 -22.87
N GLN A 208 -11.77 -5.43 -24.20
CA GLN A 208 -12.42 -4.37 -24.99
C GLN A 208 -13.93 -4.42 -24.72
N LYS A 209 -14.47 -3.43 -24.01
CA LYS A 209 -15.91 -3.16 -24.07
C LYS A 209 -16.20 -2.61 -25.46
N LEU A 210 -16.87 -3.39 -26.30
CA LEU A 210 -17.45 -2.91 -27.53
C LEU A 210 -18.41 -1.76 -27.19
N SER A 211 -17.98 -0.54 -27.43
CA SER A 211 -18.88 0.62 -27.34
C SER A 211 -19.81 0.55 -28.52
N LEU A 212 -21.11 0.48 -28.28
CA LEU A 212 -22.16 0.55 -29.31
C LEU A 212 -22.10 1.85 -30.14
N ILE A 213 -21.26 2.80 -29.77
CA ILE A 213 -21.05 4.09 -30.48
C ILE A 213 -20.33 3.89 -31.82
N HIS A 214 -19.62 2.76 -32.03
CA HIS A 214 -18.98 2.48 -33.33
C HIS A 214 -19.87 1.78 -34.33
N ILE A 215 -21.13 1.49 -34.01
CA ILE A 215 -22.09 0.83 -34.92
C ILE A 215 -22.86 1.84 -35.79
N SER A 216 -22.68 3.14 -35.61
CA SER A 216 -23.41 4.19 -36.32
C SER A 216 -22.53 5.11 -37.17
N GLU A 217 -21.54 4.58 -37.90
CA GLU A 217 -21.08 5.31 -39.08
C GLU A 217 -22.07 5.03 -40.22
N PRO A 218 -22.76 6.05 -40.72
CA PRO A 218 -23.58 5.85 -41.89
C PRO A 218 -22.65 5.50 -43.08
N THR A 219 -22.86 4.35 -43.65
CA THR A 219 -22.27 3.97 -44.94
C THR A 219 -22.46 5.12 -45.89
N ARG A 220 -21.39 5.74 -46.36
CA ARG A 220 -21.43 6.72 -47.43
C ARG A 220 -21.99 6.02 -48.65
N LEU A 221 -23.20 6.36 -49.02
CA LEU A 221 -23.73 6.03 -50.33
C LEU A 221 -22.92 6.84 -51.33
N ASP A 222 -22.09 6.15 -52.09
CA ASP A 222 -21.51 6.70 -53.32
C ASP A 222 -22.67 7.00 -54.25
N VAL A 223 -22.94 8.28 -54.48
CA VAL A 223 -23.84 8.74 -55.54
C VAL A 223 -22.98 8.92 -56.75
N ILE A 224 -23.31 8.12 -57.78
CA ILE A 224 -22.86 8.20 -59.15
C ILE A 224 -23.20 9.55 -59.75
#